data_8f504168c9caf12b36a964eebaff07d9
#
_entry.id   8f504168c9caf12b36a964eebaff07d9
#
_cell.length_a   1.000
_cell.length_b   1.000
_cell.length_c   1.000
_cell.angle_alpha   90.00
_cell.angle_beta   90.00
_cell.angle_gamma   90.00
#
_symmetry.space_group_name_H-M   'P 1'
#
loop_
_entity.id
_entity.type
_entity.pdbx_description
1 polymer ?
#
loop_
_entity_poly.entity_id
_entity_poly.type
_entity_poly.pdbx_seq_one_letter_code
_entity_poly.pdbx_strand_id
1 'polypeptide(L)'
;MGYGQNNQNQERQAFSLLELNNRVKGVILNAFPETCWVRAEMSDVRTNAASGHCYLEFIEKNAITGQLVAKARGSIWAKTFRMLKPYFEMETGQIFASGLKVLVKVSIEFHELYGYSLTVLDIDPAYTLGDMIRKRMEIIRQLKEEGVFTLNKELPLPTLPKRIAVITSPTAAGYEDFLNQLANNKAGYPFYPKLFPALMQGERTEESVIAALDRVYRHADCFDVVVIIRGGGATSDLNSFDSYLLAANCAQFPLPIITGIGHERDDTILDMVAHTRMKTPTAVAEFLIGQMDKAVGEVEELQQDVCSLATEILSRQKNFLQSLGSRLPVLAINRIERNRSLLQRIGMQLPTDAHAFLNQWASKLEAMQVRLANRAESSLAERSRFVQLTEQFIKMASPDYVLKRGYSLTLKDGKIIKQADGLVVGDELITCFADGEVRSKVLKK
;
A
#
# COMPACT_ATOMS: atom_id res chain seq x y z
N MET A 1 71.53 53.77 30.43
CA MET A 1 70.75 52.54 30.52
C MET A 1 69.73 52.58 29.40
N GLY A 2 70.09 51.98 28.26
CA GLY A 2 69.24 52.00 27.10
C GLY A 2 68.37 50.71 27.04
N TYR A 3 67.10 50.87 27.04
CA TYR A 3 66.16 49.73 26.71
C TYR A 3 66.01 49.66 25.20
N GLY A 4 66.64 48.64 24.61
CA GLY A 4 66.42 48.31 23.22
C GLY A 4 65.03 47.60 23.08
N GLN A 5 64.11 48.25 22.42
CA GLN A 5 62.89 47.63 21.94
C GLN A 5 63.24 46.80 20.71
N ASN A 6 63.24 45.48 20.88
CA ASN A 6 63.26 44.52 19.77
C ASN A 6 61.87 44.36 19.16
N ASN A 7 61.56 45.23 18.22
CA ASN A 7 60.36 45.06 17.38
C ASN A 7 60.70 44.02 16.30
N GLN A 8 60.45 42.74 16.60
CA GLN A 8 60.34 41.71 15.54
C GLN A 8 59.08 41.95 14.76
N ASN A 9 59.16 42.68 13.67
CA ASN A 9 58.17 42.66 12.60
C ASN A 9 58.12 41.23 12.05
N GLN A 10 57.24 40.41 12.55
CA GLN A 10 56.79 39.20 11.83
C GLN A 10 56.10 39.69 10.56
N GLU A 11 56.80 39.71 9.44
CA GLU A 11 56.27 39.90 8.13
C GLU A 11 55.10 38.84 7.98
N ARG A 12 53.87 39.34 7.97
CA ARG A 12 52.71 38.50 7.69
C ARG A 12 52.90 37.96 6.29
N GLN A 13 53.30 36.69 6.17
CA GLN A 13 53.28 36.00 4.86
C GLN A 13 51.86 36.02 4.30
N ALA A 14 51.58 36.95 3.39
CA ALA A 14 50.31 37.02 2.68
C ALA A 14 50.43 36.17 1.42
N PHE A 15 49.54 35.19 1.30
CA PHE A 15 49.39 34.41 0.08
C PHE A 15 48.31 35.02 -0.79
N SER A 16 48.49 35.01 -2.08
CA SER A 16 47.37 35.21 -3.01
C SER A 16 46.38 34.06 -2.89
N LEU A 17 45.12 34.30 -3.24
CA LEU A 17 44.09 33.25 -3.22
C LEU A 17 44.48 32.04 -4.10
N LEU A 18 45.11 32.29 -5.23
CA LEU A 18 45.62 31.24 -6.12
C LEU A 18 46.72 30.40 -5.46
N GLU A 19 47.69 31.07 -4.81
CA GLU A 19 48.76 30.38 -4.09
C GLU A 19 48.25 29.53 -2.93
N LEU A 20 47.26 30.05 -2.18
CA LEU A 20 46.60 29.31 -1.12
C LEU A 20 45.87 28.07 -1.69
N ASN A 21 45.09 28.26 -2.75
CA ASN A 21 44.34 27.17 -3.38
C ASN A 21 45.27 26.11 -3.99
N ASN A 22 46.41 26.51 -4.56
CA ASN A 22 47.40 25.56 -5.06
C ASN A 22 48.08 24.76 -3.93
N ARG A 23 48.32 25.37 -2.77
CA ARG A 23 48.83 24.63 -1.58
C ARG A 23 47.79 23.63 -1.08
N VAL A 24 46.53 24.06 -0.95
CA VAL A 24 45.39 23.18 -0.56
C VAL A 24 45.30 22.01 -1.53
N LYS A 25 45.32 22.27 -2.84
CA LYS A 25 45.33 21.25 -3.89
C LYS A 25 46.48 20.25 -3.69
N GLY A 26 47.70 20.72 -3.49
CA GLY A 26 48.88 19.87 -3.25
C GLY A 26 48.71 18.98 -2.00
N VAL A 27 48.18 19.53 -0.92
CA VAL A 27 47.93 18.76 0.31
C VAL A 27 46.87 17.70 0.08
N ILE A 28 45.75 18.03 -0.59
CA ILE A 28 44.66 17.10 -0.86
C ILE A 28 45.14 15.96 -1.77
N LEU A 29 45.80 16.27 -2.87
CA LEU A 29 46.30 15.26 -3.82
C LEU A 29 47.35 14.33 -3.19
N ASN A 30 48.20 14.85 -2.30
CA ASN A 30 49.17 14.03 -1.60
C ASN A 30 48.55 13.18 -0.49
N ALA A 31 47.49 13.67 0.16
CA ALA A 31 46.79 12.94 1.21
C ALA A 31 45.89 11.82 0.64
N PHE A 32 45.38 12.00 -0.58
CA PHE A 32 44.46 11.05 -1.24
C PHE A 32 44.97 10.73 -2.66
N PRO A 33 46.13 10.06 -2.79
CA PRO A 33 46.70 9.71 -4.11
C PRO A 33 45.88 8.59 -4.82
N GLU A 34 45.17 7.79 -4.03
CA GLU A 34 44.38 6.65 -4.52
C GLU A 34 42.88 6.96 -4.49
N THR A 35 42.12 6.19 -5.27
CA THR A 35 40.68 6.23 -5.25
C THR A 35 40.12 5.60 -3.97
N CYS A 36 39.07 6.14 -3.44
CA CYS A 36 38.40 5.64 -2.22
C CYS A 36 36.92 5.36 -2.45
N TRP A 37 36.35 4.46 -1.65
CA TRP A 37 34.94 4.23 -1.61
C TRP A 37 34.25 5.16 -0.61
N VAL A 38 33.22 5.86 -1.05
CA VAL A 38 32.46 6.83 -0.25
C VAL A 38 30.99 6.42 -0.21
N ARG A 39 30.44 6.38 1.01
CA ARG A 39 29.01 6.22 1.24
C ARG A 39 28.36 7.59 1.34
N ALA A 40 27.37 7.84 0.52
CA ALA A 40 26.64 9.12 0.54
C ALA A 40 25.23 8.95 -0.04
N GLU A 41 24.38 9.92 0.19
CA GLU A 41 23.11 10.05 -0.49
C GLU A 41 23.32 10.98 -1.69
N MET A 42 22.83 10.57 -2.87
CA MET A 42 22.83 11.41 -4.06
C MET A 42 21.76 12.49 -3.93
N SER A 43 22.12 13.73 -4.22
CA SER A 43 21.23 14.88 -4.28
C SER A 43 21.50 15.67 -5.55
N ASP A 44 20.49 16.39 -6.04
CA ASP A 44 20.59 17.31 -7.18
C ASP A 44 21.26 16.69 -8.43
N VAL A 45 20.84 15.47 -8.80
CA VAL A 45 21.37 14.73 -9.96
C VAL A 45 20.93 15.42 -11.25
N ARG A 46 21.88 15.93 -12.03
CA ARG A 46 21.65 16.65 -13.28
C ARG A 46 22.55 16.14 -14.39
N THR A 47 21.97 15.83 -15.53
CA THR A 47 22.73 15.46 -16.73
C THR A 47 22.81 16.65 -17.67
N ASN A 48 24.02 17.05 -18.05
CA ASN A 48 24.23 18.08 -19.05
C ASN A 48 24.02 17.47 -20.46
N ALA A 49 22.97 17.92 -21.14
CA ALA A 49 22.61 17.41 -22.46
C ALA A 49 23.69 17.62 -23.55
N ALA A 50 24.48 18.71 -23.45
CA ALA A 50 25.50 19.03 -24.44
C ALA A 50 26.76 18.20 -24.27
N SER A 51 27.21 17.97 -23.03
CA SER A 51 28.46 17.25 -22.72
C SER A 51 28.26 15.78 -22.37
N GLY A 52 27.04 15.39 -21.99
CA GLY A 52 26.71 14.07 -21.48
C GLY A 52 27.26 13.77 -20.07
N HIS A 53 27.86 14.75 -19.40
CA HIS A 53 28.33 14.61 -18.03
C HIS A 53 27.17 14.67 -17.06
N CYS A 54 27.27 13.88 -15.98
CA CYS A 54 26.32 13.97 -14.86
C CYS A 54 27.00 14.73 -13.72
N TYR A 55 26.30 15.75 -13.23
CA TYR A 55 26.68 16.51 -12.04
C TYR A 55 25.67 16.20 -10.94
N LEU A 56 26.18 15.99 -9.73
CA LEU A 56 25.35 15.66 -8.58
C LEU A 56 25.98 16.21 -7.31
N GLU A 57 25.23 16.21 -6.25
CA GLU A 57 25.73 16.50 -4.93
C GLU A 57 25.65 15.23 -4.07
N PHE A 58 26.69 14.94 -3.35
CA PHE A 58 26.71 13.94 -2.31
C PHE A 58 26.43 14.59 -0.97
N ILE A 59 25.48 14.05 -0.24
CA ILE A 59 25.11 14.54 1.08
C ILE A 59 25.15 13.42 2.10
N GLU A 60 25.43 13.76 3.34
CA GLU A 60 25.29 12.88 4.48
C GLU A 60 24.41 13.56 5.52
N LYS A 61 23.40 12.84 6.01
CA LYS A 61 22.48 13.30 7.04
C LYS A 61 22.73 12.55 8.34
N ASN A 62 22.63 13.23 9.45
CA ASN A 62 22.66 12.58 10.76
C ASN A 62 21.49 11.59 10.87
N ALA A 63 21.75 10.35 11.26
CA ALA A 63 20.75 9.29 11.32
C ALA A 63 19.62 9.57 12.33
N ILE A 64 19.88 10.38 13.38
CA ILE A 64 18.91 10.67 14.43
C ILE A 64 18.16 11.97 14.16
N THR A 65 18.87 13.03 13.77
CA THR A 65 18.31 14.38 13.62
C THR A 65 17.84 14.70 12.20
N GLY A 66 18.25 13.91 11.19
CA GLY A 66 17.99 14.18 9.78
C GLY A 66 18.73 15.40 9.21
N GLN A 67 19.54 16.10 10.03
CA GLN A 67 20.26 17.29 9.61
C GLN A 67 21.43 16.95 8.70
N LEU A 68 21.71 17.83 7.75
CA LEU A 68 22.85 17.72 6.86
C LEU A 68 24.16 17.85 7.67
N VAL A 69 25.01 16.84 7.57
CA VAL A 69 26.30 16.78 8.28
C VAL A 69 27.45 17.04 7.32
N ALA A 70 27.39 16.53 6.10
CA ALA A 70 28.40 16.71 5.08
C ALA A 70 27.79 16.88 3.70
N LYS A 71 28.50 17.65 2.84
CA LYS A 71 28.11 17.88 1.46
C LYS A 71 29.34 17.98 0.59
N ALA A 72 29.34 17.33 -0.57
CA ALA A 72 30.36 17.41 -1.58
C ALA A 72 29.77 17.48 -2.97
N ARG A 73 30.41 18.20 -3.90
CA ARG A 73 30.04 18.15 -5.32
C ARG A 73 30.58 16.88 -5.94
N GLY A 74 29.80 16.25 -6.78
CA GLY A 74 30.17 15.08 -7.54
C GLY A 74 30.05 15.30 -9.04
N SER A 75 30.91 14.66 -9.80
CA SER A 75 30.84 14.62 -11.26
C SER A 75 31.05 13.19 -11.76
N ILE A 76 30.32 12.82 -12.80
CA ILE A 76 30.50 11.57 -13.52
C ILE A 76 30.73 11.93 -14.99
N TRP A 77 31.92 11.62 -15.50
CA TRP A 77 32.27 11.90 -16.87
C TRP A 77 31.41 11.10 -17.86
N ALA A 78 31.08 11.66 -19.00
CA ALA A 78 30.12 11.09 -19.97
C ALA A 78 30.42 9.63 -20.34
N LYS A 79 31.70 9.29 -20.51
CA LYS A 79 32.13 7.92 -20.83
C LYS A 79 31.76 6.95 -19.69
N THR A 80 32.07 7.30 -18.47
CA THR A 80 31.73 6.51 -17.26
C THR A 80 30.23 6.47 -17.04
N PHE A 81 29.54 7.61 -17.17
CA PHE A 81 28.11 7.70 -16.93
C PHE A 81 27.29 6.84 -17.90
N ARG A 82 27.69 6.75 -19.18
CA ARG A 82 27.02 5.87 -20.15
C ARG A 82 27.09 4.40 -19.80
N MET A 83 28.10 3.95 -19.08
CA MET A 83 28.22 2.57 -18.62
C MET A 83 27.59 2.37 -17.25
N LEU A 84 27.87 3.30 -16.34
CA LEU A 84 27.52 3.20 -14.94
C LEU A 84 26.01 3.34 -14.69
N LYS A 85 25.35 4.26 -15.39
CA LYS A 85 23.89 4.46 -15.24
C LYS A 85 23.10 3.22 -15.65
N PRO A 86 23.24 2.64 -16.86
CA PRO A 86 22.49 1.44 -17.24
C PRO A 86 22.84 0.23 -16.36
N TYR A 87 24.10 0.08 -15.98
CA TYR A 87 24.54 -0.98 -15.08
C TYR A 87 23.84 -0.87 -13.72
N PHE A 88 23.87 0.32 -13.11
CA PHE A 88 23.22 0.57 -11.83
C PHE A 88 21.69 0.33 -11.90
N GLU A 89 21.06 0.88 -12.95
CA GLU A 89 19.60 0.74 -13.14
C GLU A 89 19.18 -0.72 -13.40
N MET A 90 20.00 -1.49 -14.10
CA MET A 90 19.74 -2.91 -14.36
C MET A 90 19.88 -3.75 -13.08
N GLU A 91 20.94 -3.53 -12.31
CA GLU A 91 21.20 -4.31 -11.10
C GLU A 91 20.27 -3.93 -9.93
N THR A 92 19.99 -2.63 -9.76
CA THR A 92 19.16 -2.15 -8.65
C THR A 92 17.66 -2.11 -8.97
N GLY A 93 17.30 -2.14 -10.25
CA GLY A 93 15.94 -1.85 -10.69
C GLY A 93 15.49 -0.41 -10.41
N GLN A 94 16.43 0.52 -10.08
CA GLN A 94 16.15 1.90 -9.71
C GLN A 94 16.61 2.87 -10.78
N ILE A 95 15.83 3.92 -11.03
CA ILE A 95 16.28 5.05 -11.84
C ILE A 95 17.40 5.76 -11.10
N PHE A 96 18.48 6.11 -11.80
CA PHE A 96 19.60 6.86 -11.25
C PHE A 96 19.17 8.30 -10.96
N ALA A 97 18.68 8.55 -9.74
CA ALA A 97 18.06 9.81 -9.34
C ALA A 97 18.51 10.25 -7.92
N SER A 98 18.12 11.46 -7.55
CA SER A 98 18.33 12.00 -6.21
C SER A 98 17.59 11.19 -5.14
N GLY A 99 18.13 11.18 -3.90
CA GLY A 99 17.55 10.49 -2.74
C GLY A 99 18.04 9.06 -2.52
N LEU A 100 18.82 8.50 -3.43
CA LEU A 100 19.40 7.17 -3.30
C LEU A 100 20.68 7.20 -2.49
N LYS A 101 20.82 6.29 -1.52
CA LYS A 101 22.10 6.04 -0.84
C LYS A 101 22.94 5.11 -1.69
N VAL A 102 24.14 5.52 -1.95
CA VAL A 102 25.09 4.84 -2.83
C VAL A 102 26.44 4.65 -2.15
N LEU A 103 27.14 3.61 -2.57
CA LEU A 103 28.56 3.41 -2.32
C LEU A 103 29.28 3.61 -3.65
N VAL A 104 30.03 4.71 -3.74
CA VAL A 104 30.71 5.12 -4.97
C VAL A 104 32.21 5.12 -4.80
N LYS A 105 32.91 4.66 -5.82
CA LYS A 105 34.37 4.77 -5.92
C LYS A 105 34.70 6.11 -6.55
N VAL A 106 35.41 6.93 -5.83
CA VAL A 106 35.69 8.31 -6.26
C VAL A 106 37.18 8.62 -6.26
N SER A 107 37.55 9.51 -7.16
CA SER A 107 38.81 10.28 -7.09
C SER A 107 38.50 11.65 -6.49
N ILE A 108 39.35 12.08 -5.57
CA ILE A 108 39.21 13.38 -4.92
C ILE A 108 39.97 14.40 -5.74
N GLU A 109 39.31 15.45 -6.16
CA GLU A 109 39.87 16.51 -6.98
C GLU A 109 39.66 17.88 -6.32
N PHE A 110 40.64 18.78 -6.52
CA PHE A 110 40.52 20.17 -6.11
C PHE A 110 40.85 21.08 -7.29
N HIS A 111 39.91 21.93 -7.65
CA HIS A 111 40.07 22.93 -8.69
C HIS A 111 40.18 24.31 -8.07
N GLU A 112 41.12 25.13 -8.55
CA GLU A 112 41.46 26.43 -7.96
C GLU A 112 40.26 27.40 -7.94
N LEU A 113 39.35 27.30 -8.93
CA LEU A 113 38.14 28.12 -9.01
C LEU A 113 36.90 27.47 -8.36
N TYR A 114 36.76 26.14 -8.45
CA TYR A 114 35.54 25.44 -8.06
C TYR A 114 35.65 24.73 -6.73
N GLY A 115 36.86 24.63 -6.18
CA GLY A 115 37.12 23.99 -4.91
C GLY A 115 37.15 22.47 -4.99
N TYR A 116 36.78 21.82 -3.90
CA TYR A 116 36.76 20.40 -3.71
C TYR A 116 35.60 19.73 -4.44
N SER A 117 35.89 18.63 -5.11
CA SER A 117 34.90 17.80 -5.82
C SER A 117 35.32 16.32 -5.87
N LEU A 118 34.33 15.44 -6.09
CA LEU A 118 34.50 14.01 -6.20
C LEU A 118 34.18 13.57 -7.64
N THR A 119 35.16 12.97 -8.31
CA THR A 119 34.96 12.36 -9.61
C THR A 119 34.62 10.88 -9.43
N VAL A 120 33.41 10.47 -9.80
CA VAL A 120 32.94 9.09 -9.66
C VAL A 120 33.51 8.22 -10.78
N LEU A 121 34.08 7.11 -10.38
CA LEU A 121 34.70 6.12 -11.27
C LEU A 121 33.89 4.85 -11.33
N ASP A 122 33.23 4.46 -10.21
CA ASP A 122 32.47 3.22 -10.10
C ASP A 122 31.38 3.35 -9.03
N ILE A 123 30.41 2.46 -9.04
CA ILE A 123 29.31 2.39 -8.07
C ILE A 123 29.06 0.93 -7.70
N ASP A 124 28.76 0.69 -6.42
CA ASP A 124 28.34 -0.61 -5.92
C ASP A 124 26.80 -0.67 -5.77
N PRO A 125 26.08 -1.35 -6.68
CA PRO A 125 24.64 -1.48 -6.58
C PRO A 125 24.17 -2.26 -5.35
N ALA A 126 24.97 -3.23 -4.87
CA ALA A 126 24.59 -4.07 -3.73
C ALA A 126 24.38 -3.26 -2.44
N TYR A 127 25.16 -2.18 -2.26
CA TYR A 127 24.98 -1.26 -1.14
C TYR A 127 23.61 -0.56 -1.16
N THR A 128 23.20 -0.08 -2.33
CA THR A 128 21.90 0.59 -2.51
C THR A 128 20.74 -0.38 -2.25
N LEU A 129 20.82 -1.60 -2.79
CA LEU A 129 19.84 -2.66 -2.53
C LEU A 129 19.75 -3.00 -1.03
N GLY A 130 20.88 -3.11 -0.35
CA GLY A 130 20.94 -3.35 1.09
C GLY A 130 20.27 -2.23 1.92
N ASP A 131 20.46 -0.96 1.56
CA ASP A 131 19.79 0.19 2.21
C ASP A 131 18.27 0.16 1.98
N MET A 132 17.84 -0.18 0.76
CA MET A 132 16.42 -0.32 0.44
C MET A 132 15.74 -1.42 1.24
N ILE A 133 16.35 -2.60 1.30
CA ILE A 133 15.84 -3.73 2.10
C ILE A 133 15.74 -3.32 3.58
N ARG A 134 16.75 -2.64 4.10
CA ARG A 134 16.75 -2.17 5.50
C ARG A 134 15.64 -1.17 5.76
N LYS A 135 15.43 -0.17 4.89
CA LYS A 135 14.34 0.81 4.99
C LYS A 135 12.97 0.12 4.96
N ARG A 136 12.82 -0.86 4.05
CA ARG A 136 11.59 -1.64 3.95
C ARG A 136 11.29 -2.41 5.22
N MET A 137 12.29 -3.08 5.79
CA MET A 137 12.15 -3.79 7.07
C MET A 137 11.79 -2.85 8.22
N GLU A 138 12.36 -1.65 8.25
CA GLU A 138 12.06 -0.62 9.24
C GLU A 138 10.59 -0.18 9.16
N ILE A 139 10.08 0.10 7.95
CA ILE A 139 8.69 0.47 7.74
C ILE A 139 7.74 -0.66 8.19
N ILE A 140 8.06 -1.90 7.79
CA ILE A 140 7.26 -3.07 8.20
C ILE A 140 7.25 -3.24 9.73
N ARG A 141 8.41 -3.04 10.36
CA ARG A 141 8.53 -3.10 11.82
C ARG A 141 7.66 -2.05 12.48
N GLN A 142 7.75 -0.81 12.02
CA GLN A 142 6.97 0.31 12.54
C GLN A 142 5.46 0.08 12.41
N LEU A 143 4.98 -0.37 11.23
CA LEU A 143 3.56 -0.68 11.01
C LEU A 143 3.07 -1.81 11.92
N LYS A 144 3.94 -2.79 12.25
CA LYS A 144 3.62 -3.87 13.19
C LYS A 144 3.59 -3.40 14.63
N GLU A 145 4.55 -2.57 15.05
CA GLU A 145 4.60 -1.98 16.40
C GLU A 145 3.38 -1.08 16.67
N GLU A 146 2.91 -0.38 15.65
CA GLU A 146 1.68 0.43 15.71
C GLU A 146 0.39 -0.41 15.64
N GLY A 147 0.49 -1.71 15.35
CA GLY A 147 -0.64 -2.62 15.25
C GLY A 147 -1.54 -2.40 14.04
N VAL A 148 -1.09 -1.63 13.04
CA VAL A 148 -1.91 -1.30 11.85
C VAL A 148 -1.68 -2.26 10.68
N PHE A 149 -0.63 -3.05 10.70
CA PHE A 149 -0.17 -3.88 9.56
C PHE A 149 -1.22 -4.85 9.03
N THR A 150 -2.12 -5.36 9.86
CA THR A 150 -3.13 -6.37 9.50
C THR A 150 -4.55 -5.84 9.43
N LEU A 151 -4.79 -4.58 9.80
CA LEU A 151 -6.16 -4.04 9.94
C LEU A 151 -7.01 -4.20 8.67
N ASN A 152 -6.45 -3.91 7.50
CA ASN A 152 -7.19 -4.06 6.26
C ASN A 152 -7.44 -5.53 5.89
N LYS A 153 -6.52 -6.46 6.26
CA LYS A 153 -6.68 -7.90 6.06
C LYS A 153 -7.79 -8.53 6.90
N GLU A 154 -8.06 -7.93 8.04
CA GLU A 154 -9.07 -8.39 8.99
C GLU A 154 -10.49 -7.95 8.59
N LEU A 155 -10.59 -7.05 7.61
CA LEU A 155 -11.88 -6.63 7.08
C LEU A 155 -12.58 -7.81 6.38
N PRO A 156 -13.88 -8.01 6.61
CA PRO A 156 -14.61 -9.00 5.84
C PRO A 156 -14.72 -8.56 4.37
N LEU A 157 -14.35 -9.45 3.46
CA LEU A 157 -14.60 -9.20 2.04
C LEU A 157 -16.10 -9.33 1.78
N PRO A 158 -16.75 -8.38 1.10
CA PRO A 158 -18.16 -8.50 0.73
C PRO A 158 -18.41 -9.74 -0.12
N THR A 159 -19.49 -10.46 0.16
CA THR A 159 -19.89 -11.65 -0.62
C THR A 159 -20.14 -11.30 -2.09
N LEU A 160 -20.66 -10.11 -2.37
CA LEU A 160 -20.97 -9.61 -3.71
C LEU A 160 -20.28 -8.27 -3.97
N PRO A 161 -18.98 -8.24 -4.29
CA PRO A 161 -18.24 -7.00 -4.49
C PRO A 161 -18.52 -6.40 -5.86
N LYS A 162 -19.67 -5.75 -6.03
CA LYS A 162 -20.11 -5.18 -7.32
C LYS A 162 -19.65 -3.75 -7.54
N ARG A 163 -19.64 -2.93 -6.47
CA ARG A 163 -19.31 -1.50 -6.53
C ARG A 163 -17.83 -1.31 -6.22
N ILE A 164 -17.05 -1.02 -7.24
CA ILE A 164 -15.59 -1.07 -7.18
C ILE A 164 -15.04 0.35 -7.33
N ALA A 165 -14.31 0.85 -6.34
CA ALA A 165 -13.50 2.06 -6.48
C ALA A 165 -12.14 1.69 -7.07
N VAL A 166 -11.83 2.13 -8.28
CA VAL A 166 -10.57 1.80 -8.96
C VAL A 166 -9.62 2.98 -8.91
N ILE A 167 -8.47 2.82 -8.27
CA ILE A 167 -7.40 3.80 -8.20
C ILE A 167 -6.31 3.38 -9.18
N THR A 168 -6.15 4.17 -10.24
CA THR A 168 -5.15 3.94 -11.29
C THR A 168 -4.97 5.16 -12.18
N SER A 169 -4.01 5.11 -13.10
CA SER A 169 -3.90 6.10 -14.16
C SER A 169 -4.98 5.90 -15.22
N PRO A 170 -5.66 6.98 -15.68
CA PRO A 170 -6.68 6.88 -16.73
C PRO A 170 -6.17 6.26 -18.03
N THR A 171 -4.89 6.43 -18.33
CA THR A 171 -4.23 5.96 -19.55
C THR A 171 -3.52 4.63 -19.40
N ALA A 172 -3.66 3.96 -18.25
CA ALA A 172 -2.99 2.70 -18.00
C ALA A 172 -3.63 1.55 -18.81
N ALA A 173 -2.86 0.85 -19.62
CA ALA A 173 -3.33 -0.33 -20.34
C ALA A 173 -3.94 -1.38 -19.43
N GLY A 174 -3.36 -1.59 -18.23
CA GLY A 174 -3.93 -2.50 -17.23
C GLY A 174 -5.31 -2.13 -16.72
N TYR A 175 -5.69 -0.84 -16.80
CA TYR A 175 -7.05 -0.41 -16.47
C TYR A 175 -8.06 -0.84 -17.55
N GLU A 176 -7.71 -0.68 -18.82
CA GLU A 176 -8.51 -1.18 -19.93
C GLU A 176 -8.68 -2.70 -19.86
N ASP A 177 -7.59 -3.44 -19.63
CA ASP A 177 -7.62 -4.89 -19.48
C ASP A 177 -8.53 -5.32 -18.32
N PHE A 178 -8.44 -4.63 -17.18
CA PHE A 178 -9.29 -4.87 -16.02
C PHE A 178 -10.77 -4.67 -16.35
N LEU A 179 -11.12 -3.54 -16.99
CA LEU A 179 -12.51 -3.24 -17.40
C LEU A 179 -13.02 -4.26 -18.41
N ASN A 180 -12.22 -4.60 -19.41
CA ASN A 180 -12.56 -5.59 -20.42
C ASN A 180 -12.84 -6.96 -19.81
N GLN A 181 -12.01 -7.40 -18.86
CA GLN A 181 -12.18 -8.66 -18.17
C GLN A 181 -13.48 -8.69 -17.34
N LEU A 182 -13.79 -7.59 -16.64
CA LEU A 182 -15.04 -7.47 -15.90
C LEU A 182 -16.29 -7.41 -16.81
N ALA A 183 -16.19 -6.68 -17.92
CA ALA A 183 -17.31 -6.54 -18.86
C ALA A 183 -17.61 -7.82 -19.64
N ASN A 184 -16.55 -8.57 -20.00
CA ASN A 184 -16.66 -9.80 -20.79
C ASN A 184 -16.68 -11.08 -19.92
N ASN A 185 -17.08 -10.98 -18.64
CA ASN A 185 -17.18 -12.16 -17.81
C ASN A 185 -18.26 -13.14 -18.34
N LYS A 186 -17.93 -14.41 -18.42
CA LYS A 186 -18.78 -15.46 -19.01
C LYS A 186 -20.13 -15.62 -18.30
N ALA A 187 -20.18 -15.33 -17.02
CA ALA A 187 -21.37 -15.45 -16.20
C ALA A 187 -22.32 -14.25 -16.30
N GLY A 188 -21.89 -13.15 -16.95
CA GLY A 188 -22.69 -11.93 -17.13
C GLY A 188 -22.94 -11.14 -15.85
N TYR A 189 -22.08 -11.27 -14.84
CA TYR A 189 -22.23 -10.51 -13.59
C TYR A 189 -22.06 -9.01 -13.83
N PRO A 190 -22.96 -8.17 -13.30
CA PRO A 190 -22.82 -6.73 -13.38
C PRO A 190 -21.81 -6.22 -12.35
N PHE A 191 -20.77 -5.51 -12.80
CA PHE A 191 -19.85 -4.76 -11.98
C PHE A 191 -19.96 -3.26 -12.26
N TYR A 192 -19.75 -2.43 -11.25
CA TYR A 192 -19.85 -0.97 -11.32
C TYR A 192 -18.50 -0.34 -10.90
N PRO A 193 -17.49 -0.42 -11.76
CA PRO A 193 -16.20 0.20 -11.48
C PRO A 193 -16.28 1.72 -11.66
N LYS A 194 -15.75 2.48 -10.69
CA LYS A 194 -15.59 3.93 -10.76
C LYS A 194 -14.14 4.30 -10.63
N LEU A 195 -13.63 5.02 -11.60
CA LEU A 195 -12.25 5.48 -11.63
C LEU A 195 -12.01 6.65 -10.68
N PHE A 196 -10.97 6.53 -9.87
CA PHE A 196 -10.35 7.59 -9.09
C PHE A 196 -8.92 7.79 -9.62
N PRO A 197 -8.71 8.79 -10.50
CA PRO A 197 -7.43 8.93 -11.18
C PRO A 197 -6.31 9.25 -10.20
N ALA A 198 -5.18 8.52 -10.34
CA ALA A 198 -3.97 8.73 -9.59
C ALA A 198 -2.74 8.53 -10.49
N LEU A 199 -1.65 9.20 -10.13
CA LEU A 199 -0.35 8.94 -10.72
C LEU A 199 0.20 7.64 -10.13
N MET A 200 0.54 6.70 -11.00
CA MET A 200 1.02 5.37 -10.60
C MET A 200 2.53 5.21 -10.80
N GLN A 201 3.23 6.30 -11.15
CA GLN A 201 4.68 6.33 -11.42
C GLN A 201 5.27 7.69 -11.01
N GLY A 202 6.53 7.67 -10.57
CA GLY A 202 7.30 8.86 -10.21
C GLY A 202 7.13 9.30 -8.75
N GLU A 203 7.80 10.39 -8.39
CA GLU A 203 7.92 10.87 -7.00
C GLU A 203 6.58 11.28 -6.36
N ARG A 204 5.58 11.62 -7.15
CA ARG A 204 4.27 12.06 -6.67
C ARG A 204 3.24 10.93 -6.55
N THR A 205 3.64 9.70 -6.76
CA THR A 205 2.72 8.54 -6.70
C THR A 205 2.09 8.42 -5.31
N GLU A 206 2.88 8.52 -4.26
CA GLU A 206 2.41 8.46 -2.87
C GLU A 206 1.30 9.48 -2.60
N GLU A 207 1.58 10.76 -2.83
CA GLU A 207 0.61 11.85 -2.60
C GLU A 207 -0.66 11.68 -3.44
N SER A 208 -0.48 11.25 -4.70
CA SER A 208 -1.58 11.10 -5.65
C SER A 208 -2.51 9.94 -5.27
N VAL A 209 -1.96 8.81 -4.81
CA VAL A 209 -2.75 7.64 -4.37
C VAL A 209 -3.44 7.94 -3.05
N ILE A 210 -2.77 8.59 -2.09
CA ILE A 210 -3.40 9.02 -0.83
C ILE A 210 -4.56 9.99 -1.12
N ALA A 211 -4.36 10.99 -1.99
CA ALA A 211 -5.43 11.89 -2.38
C ALA A 211 -6.59 11.19 -3.11
N ALA A 212 -6.33 10.09 -3.82
CA ALA A 212 -7.38 9.26 -4.41
C ALA A 212 -8.13 8.47 -3.33
N LEU A 213 -7.43 7.88 -2.36
CA LEU A 213 -8.03 7.21 -1.20
C LEU A 213 -8.93 8.16 -0.41
N ASP A 214 -8.50 9.40 -0.18
CA ASP A 214 -9.32 10.43 0.48
C ASP A 214 -10.62 10.72 -0.28
N ARG A 215 -10.56 10.74 -1.62
CA ARG A 215 -11.76 10.91 -2.46
C ARG A 215 -12.69 9.70 -2.38
N VAL A 216 -12.14 8.49 -2.35
CA VAL A 216 -12.93 7.27 -2.15
C VAL A 216 -13.56 7.28 -0.76
N TYR A 217 -12.80 7.67 0.26
CA TYR A 217 -13.25 7.72 1.65
C TYR A 217 -14.50 8.59 1.85
N ARG A 218 -14.57 9.73 1.17
CA ARG A 218 -15.75 10.64 1.21
C ARG A 218 -17.03 9.98 0.70
N HIS A 219 -16.90 8.87 -0.01
CA HIS A 219 -18.02 8.12 -0.62
C HIS A 219 -17.92 6.62 -0.29
N ALA A 220 -17.34 6.28 0.86
CA ALA A 220 -17.08 4.88 1.23
C ALA A 220 -18.34 4.02 1.21
N ASP A 221 -19.48 4.57 1.60
CA ASP A 221 -20.79 3.87 1.59
C ASP A 221 -21.27 3.46 0.18
N CYS A 222 -20.69 4.07 -0.86
CA CYS A 222 -21.03 3.78 -2.25
C CYS A 222 -20.23 2.63 -2.85
N PHE A 223 -19.23 2.10 -2.14
CA PHE A 223 -18.32 1.07 -2.65
C PHE A 223 -18.25 -0.14 -1.73
N ASP A 224 -18.00 -1.28 -2.34
CA ASP A 224 -17.84 -2.55 -1.64
C ASP A 224 -16.36 -2.88 -1.44
N VAL A 225 -15.52 -2.51 -2.41
CA VAL A 225 -14.07 -2.76 -2.39
C VAL A 225 -13.31 -1.62 -3.08
N VAL A 226 -12.06 -1.46 -2.71
CA VAL A 226 -11.11 -0.59 -3.41
C VAL A 226 -10.11 -1.45 -4.17
N VAL A 227 -9.84 -1.08 -5.41
CA VAL A 227 -8.87 -1.75 -6.26
C VAL A 227 -7.77 -0.76 -6.62
N ILE A 228 -6.52 -1.09 -6.29
CA ILE A 228 -5.34 -0.30 -6.68
C ILE A 228 -4.58 -1.12 -7.70
N ILE A 229 -4.63 -0.68 -8.97
CA ILE A 229 -3.98 -1.38 -10.07
C ILE A 229 -3.02 -0.47 -10.81
N ARG A 230 -1.95 -1.07 -11.31
CA ARG A 230 -0.97 -0.41 -12.15
C ARG A 230 -0.94 -1.06 -13.53
N GLY A 231 -0.86 -0.24 -14.57
CA GLY A 231 -0.51 -0.72 -15.92
C GLY A 231 0.96 -1.12 -16.01
N GLY A 232 1.37 -1.72 -17.10
CA GLY A 232 2.76 -2.07 -17.35
C GLY A 232 3.70 -0.86 -17.21
N GLY A 233 4.91 -1.09 -16.68
CA GLY A 233 5.95 -0.08 -16.49
C GLY A 233 7.21 -0.76 -15.93
N ALA A 234 8.33 -0.01 -15.82
CA ALA A 234 9.56 -0.53 -15.26
C ALA A 234 9.39 -0.96 -13.80
N THR A 235 10.12 -1.99 -13.36
CA THR A 235 10.12 -2.48 -11.97
C THR A 235 10.62 -1.41 -10.99
N SER A 236 11.46 -0.48 -11.45
CA SER A 236 11.96 0.67 -10.67
C SER A 236 10.86 1.56 -10.09
N ASP A 237 9.69 1.60 -10.73
CA ASP A 237 8.58 2.45 -10.28
C ASP A 237 7.77 1.85 -9.12
N LEU A 238 8.04 0.58 -8.76
CA LEU A 238 7.34 -0.10 -7.66
C LEU A 238 7.71 0.46 -6.28
N ASN A 239 8.89 1.04 -6.14
CA ASN A 239 9.34 1.61 -4.87
C ASN A 239 8.50 2.78 -4.37
N SER A 240 7.78 3.45 -5.26
CA SER A 240 6.83 4.50 -4.86
C SER A 240 5.69 3.95 -3.98
N PHE A 241 5.49 2.63 -3.98
CA PHE A 241 4.50 1.93 -3.14
C PHE A 241 5.10 1.37 -1.84
N ASP A 242 6.42 1.52 -1.64
CA ASP A 242 7.13 1.15 -0.41
C ASP A 242 7.24 2.32 0.58
N SER A 243 6.18 3.10 0.70
CA SER A 243 6.09 4.24 1.61
C SER A 243 5.31 3.89 2.87
N TYR A 244 5.81 4.36 4.02
CA TYR A 244 5.11 4.24 5.30
C TYR A 244 3.75 4.94 5.28
N LEU A 245 3.69 6.18 4.77
CA LEU A 245 2.45 6.96 4.77
C LEU A 245 1.37 6.29 3.91
N LEU A 246 1.74 5.83 2.71
CA LEU A 246 0.80 5.13 1.83
C LEU A 246 0.33 3.82 2.46
N ALA A 247 1.25 3.02 3.00
CA ALA A 247 0.92 1.76 3.65
C ALA A 247 0.03 1.94 4.88
N ALA A 248 0.31 2.94 5.73
CA ALA A 248 -0.50 3.24 6.91
C ALA A 248 -1.92 3.70 6.54
N ASN A 249 -2.06 4.53 5.50
CA ASN A 249 -3.38 4.94 4.99
C ASN A 249 -4.17 3.76 4.43
N CYS A 250 -3.52 2.87 3.68
CA CYS A 250 -4.17 1.68 3.13
C CYS A 250 -4.54 0.66 4.22
N ALA A 251 -3.64 0.43 5.18
CA ALA A 251 -3.89 -0.50 6.29
C ALA A 251 -5.10 -0.09 7.15
N GLN A 252 -5.30 1.19 7.33
CA GLN A 252 -6.39 1.77 8.15
C GLN A 252 -7.64 2.13 7.32
N PHE A 253 -7.66 1.81 6.04
CA PHE A 253 -8.79 2.14 5.18
C PHE A 253 -10.02 1.29 5.54
N PRO A 254 -11.25 1.88 5.57
CA PRO A 254 -12.44 1.19 6.04
C PRO A 254 -13.00 0.13 5.09
N LEU A 255 -12.56 0.12 3.84
CA LEU A 255 -12.95 -0.87 2.84
C LEU A 255 -11.78 -1.81 2.55
N PRO A 256 -12.05 -3.07 2.20
CA PRO A 256 -10.99 -3.98 1.78
C PRO A 256 -10.33 -3.47 0.50
N ILE A 257 -9.00 -3.44 0.52
CA ILE A 257 -8.17 -3.01 -0.61
C ILE A 257 -7.62 -4.23 -1.30
N ILE A 258 -7.80 -4.29 -2.62
CA ILE A 258 -7.23 -5.33 -3.47
C ILE A 258 -6.17 -4.66 -4.35
N THR A 259 -4.94 -5.16 -4.32
CA THR A 259 -3.85 -4.64 -5.15
C THR A 259 -3.60 -5.53 -6.36
N GLY A 260 -3.23 -4.90 -7.47
CA GLY A 260 -2.75 -5.54 -8.69
C GLY A 260 -1.61 -4.73 -9.28
N ILE A 261 -0.54 -4.52 -8.50
CA ILE A 261 0.54 -3.57 -8.82
C ILE A 261 1.78 -4.28 -9.31
N GLY A 262 2.15 -5.41 -8.70
CA GLY A 262 3.45 -6.06 -8.85
C GLY A 262 3.45 -7.35 -9.65
N HIS A 263 4.67 -7.82 -9.98
CA HIS A 263 4.96 -9.14 -10.53
C HIS A 263 5.35 -10.13 -9.43
N GLU A 264 5.55 -11.41 -9.78
CA GLU A 264 5.77 -12.53 -8.84
C GLU A 264 6.93 -12.34 -7.84
N ARG A 265 7.93 -11.52 -8.18
CA ARG A 265 9.18 -11.38 -7.40
C ARG A 265 9.28 -10.10 -6.58
N ASP A 266 8.37 -9.13 -6.79
CA ASP A 266 8.52 -7.78 -6.25
C ASP A 266 7.27 -7.37 -5.47
N ASP A 267 7.14 -7.89 -4.24
CA ASP A 267 6.07 -7.48 -3.31
C ASP A 267 6.34 -6.08 -2.79
N THR A 268 5.40 -5.18 -2.91
CA THR A 268 5.48 -3.87 -2.27
C THR A 268 4.97 -3.92 -0.83
N ILE A 269 5.34 -2.93 0.00
CA ILE A 269 4.78 -2.82 1.37
C ILE A 269 3.26 -2.61 1.28
N LEU A 270 2.78 -1.89 0.26
CA LEU A 270 1.35 -1.73 0.00
C LEU A 270 0.66 -3.07 -0.21
N ASP A 271 1.24 -3.98 -1.00
CA ASP A 271 0.72 -5.33 -1.21
C ASP A 271 0.67 -6.13 0.10
N MET A 272 1.66 -5.90 0.99
CA MET A 272 1.73 -6.58 2.28
C MET A 272 0.67 -6.12 3.28
N VAL A 273 0.19 -4.90 3.22
CA VAL A 273 -0.85 -4.37 4.14
C VAL A 273 -2.25 -4.45 3.55
N ALA A 274 -2.39 -4.55 2.24
CA ALA A 274 -3.66 -4.70 1.56
C ALA A 274 -4.41 -5.98 1.98
N HIS A 275 -5.72 -5.96 1.86
CA HIS A 275 -6.58 -7.12 2.15
C HIS A 275 -6.20 -8.33 1.28
N THR A 276 -6.12 -8.11 -0.02
CA THR A 276 -5.80 -9.17 -0.99
C THR A 276 -4.83 -8.63 -2.04
N ARG A 277 -3.76 -9.38 -2.24
CA ARG A 277 -2.78 -9.09 -3.29
C ARG A 277 -3.03 -9.97 -4.50
N MET A 278 -3.00 -9.36 -5.68
CA MET A 278 -3.01 -10.04 -6.98
C MET A 278 -1.80 -9.61 -7.80
N LYS A 279 -1.40 -10.46 -8.77
CA LYS A 279 -0.20 -10.22 -9.57
C LYS A 279 -0.40 -9.17 -10.67
N THR A 280 -1.60 -9.08 -11.21
CA THR A 280 -1.93 -8.23 -12.36
C THR A 280 -3.32 -7.64 -12.25
N PRO A 281 -3.64 -6.57 -12.99
CA PRO A 281 -4.99 -6.04 -13.07
C PRO A 281 -6.02 -7.06 -13.51
N THR A 282 -5.67 -7.93 -14.47
CA THR A 282 -6.54 -9.02 -14.93
C THR A 282 -6.80 -10.06 -13.86
N ALA A 283 -5.79 -10.41 -13.05
CA ALA A 283 -5.95 -11.31 -11.92
C ALA A 283 -6.86 -10.72 -10.83
N VAL A 284 -6.86 -9.40 -10.64
CA VAL A 284 -7.82 -8.72 -9.74
C VAL A 284 -9.26 -8.90 -10.27
N ALA A 285 -9.46 -8.70 -11.58
CA ALA A 285 -10.78 -8.91 -12.20
C ALA A 285 -11.25 -10.36 -12.05
N GLU A 286 -10.38 -11.33 -12.32
CA GLU A 286 -10.66 -12.77 -12.14
C GLU A 286 -10.99 -13.10 -10.69
N PHE A 287 -10.27 -12.53 -9.73
CA PHE A 287 -10.57 -12.70 -8.32
C PHE A 287 -11.97 -12.21 -7.96
N LEU A 288 -12.36 -11.01 -8.43
CA LEU A 288 -13.67 -10.44 -8.18
C LEU A 288 -14.79 -11.27 -8.83
N ILE A 289 -14.57 -11.74 -10.05
CA ILE A 289 -15.49 -12.67 -10.74
C ILE A 289 -15.62 -13.98 -9.95
N GLY A 290 -14.49 -14.54 -9.50
CA GLY A 290 -14.48 -15.76 -8.70
C GLY A 290 -15.18 -15.63 -7.34
N GLN A 291 -15.22 -14.44 -6.72
CA GLN A 291 -16.04 -14.20 -5.53
C GLN A 291 -17.54 -14.26 -5.85
N MET A 292 -17.94 -13.72 -7.00
CA MET A 292 -19.33 -13.84 -7.47
C MET A 292 -19.70 -15.30 -7.78
N ASP A 293 -18.79 -16.04 -8.44
CA ASP A 293 -18.99 -17.46 -8.74
C ASP A 293 -19.17 -18.28 -7.47
N LYS A 294 -18.37 -18.02 -6.42
CA LYS A 294 -18.53 -18.67 -5.12
C LYS A 294 -19.90 -18.41 -4.51
N ALA A 295 -20.33 -17.14 -4.51
CA ALA A 295 -21.62 -16.78 -3.95
C ALA A 295 -22.80 -17.45 -4.72
N VAL A 296 -22.69 -17.53 -6.03
CA VAL A 296 -23.69 -18.24 -6.86
C VAL A 296 -23.65 -19.75 -6.58
N GLY A 297 -22.45 -20.34 -6.51
CA GLY A 297 -22.26 -21.74 -6.18
C GLY A 297 -22.88 -22.11 -4.81
N GLU A 298 -22.69 -21.29 -3.78
CA GLU A 298 -23.32 -21.48 -2.47
C GLU A 298 -24.86 -21.48 -2.57
N VAL A 299 -25.42 -20.59 -3.37
CA VAL A 299 -26.87 -20.53 -3.60
C VAL A 299 -27.34 -21.76 -4.36
N GLU A 300 -26.64 -22.20 -5.40
CA GLU A 300 -26.94 -23.39 -6.17
C GLU A 300 -26.87 -24.68 -5.33
N GLU A 301 -25.83 -24.79 -4.47
CA GLU A 301 -25.73 -25.91 -3.52
C GLU A 301 -26.91 -25.94 -2.55
N LEU A 302 -27.25 -24.80 -1.95
CA LEU A 302 -28.41 -24.69 -1.06
C LEU A 302 -29.72 -25.04 -1.78
N GLN A 303 -29.86 -24.61 -3.03
CA GLN A 303 -31.03 -24.97 -3.86
C GLN A 303 -31.08 -26.47 -4.13
N GLN A 304 -29.96 -27.11 -4.48
CA GLN A 304 -29.89 -28.56 -4.69
C GLN A 304 -30.21 -29.33 -3.40
N ASP A 305 -29.69 -28.87 -2.26
CA ASP A 305 -29.98 -29.49 -0.97
C ASP A 305 -31.45 -29.41 -0.60
N VAL A 306 -32.08 -28.26 -0.81
CA VAL A 306 -33.54 -28.12 -0.61
C VAL A 306 -34.32 -29.05 -1.53
N CYS A 307 -33.97 -29.11 -2.83
CA CYS A 307 -34.62 -29.99 -3.79
C CYS A 307 -34.43 -31.48 -3.47
N SER A 308 -33.22 -31.87 -3.07
CA SER A 308 -32.88 -33.26 -2.69
C SER A 308 -33.66 -33.70 -1.45
N LEU A 309 -33.68 -32.87 -0.41
CA LEU A 309 -34.44 -33.10 0.82
C LEU A 309 -35.94 -33.21 0.55
N ALA A 310 -36.48 -32.31 -0.26
CA ALA A 310 -37.88 -32.36 -0.65
C ALA A 310 -38.22 -33.66 -1.40
N THR A 311 -37.36 -34.06 -2.35
CA THR A 311 -37.52 -35.29 -3.13
C THR A 311 -37.39 -36.54 -2.25
N GLU A 312 -36.46 -36.55 -1.32
CA GLU A 312 -36.30 -37.65 -0.37
C GLU A 312 -37.51 -37.79 0.55
N ILE A 313 -38.03 -36.68 1.08
CA ILE A 313 -39.25 -36.66 1.91
C ILE A 313 -40.45 -37.21 1.12
N LEU A 314 -40.63 -36.68 -0.11
CA LEU A 314 -41.72 -37.14 -0.99
C LEU A 314 -41.60 -38.63 -1.36
N SER A 315 -40.39 -39.09 -1.68
CA SER A 315 -40.11 -40.51 -1.97
C SER A 315 -40.39 -41.40 -0.78
N ARG A 316 -39.94 -41.01 0.41
CA ARG A 316 -40.25 -41.73 1.67
C ARG A 316 -41.73 -41.80 1.92
N GLN A 317 -42.47 -40.73 1.74
CA GLN A 317 -43.91 -40.69 1.92
C GLN A 317 -44.62 -41.56 0.87
N LYS A 318 -44.22 -41.49 -0.41
CA LYS A 318 -44.73 -42.30 -1.49
C LYS A 318 -44.49 -43.79 -1.26
N ASN A 319 -43.27 -44.19 -0.89
CA ASN A 319 -42.88 -45.55 -0.57
C ASN A 319 -43.66 -46.07 0.65
N PHE A 320 -43.85 -45.23 1.66
CA PHE A 320 -44.63 -45.54 2.83
C PHE A 320 -46.11 -45.81 2.45
N LEU A 321 -46.72 -44.91 1.65
CA LEU A 321 -48.07 -45.07 1.14
C LEU A 321 -48.22 -46.34 0.28
N GLN A 322 -47.23 -46.61 -0.57
CA GLN A 322 -47.24 -47.81 -1.42
C GLN A 322 -47.09 -49.11 -0.60
N SER A 323 -46.24 -49.08 0.44
CA SER A 323 -46.09 -50.19 1.38
C SER A 323 -47.36 -50.44 2.20
N LEU A 324 -48.06 -49.36 2.59
CA LEU A 324 -49.34 -49.47 3.24
C LEU A 324 -50.43 -50.03 2.26
N GLY A 325 -50.42 -49.53 1.03
CA GLY A 325 -51.35 -50.00 -0.01
C GLY A 325 -51.20 -51.51 -0.35
N SER A 326 -49.96 -52.02 -0.38
CA SER A 326 -49.67 -53.43 -0.61
C SER A 326 -49.92 -54.33 0.61
N ARG A 327 -49.75 -53.82 1.83
CA ARG A 327 -50.00 -54.57 3.08
C ARG A 327 -51.50 -54.61 3.49
N LEU A 328 -52.26 -53.57 3.20
CA LEU A 328 -53.69 -53.45 3.54
C LEU A 328 -54.51 -54.58 3.02
N PRO A 329 -54.42 -54.99 1.70
CA PRO A 329 -55.24 -56.12 1.18
C PRO A 329 -54.94 -57.43 1.89
N VAL A 330 -53.67 -57.73 2.16
CA VAL A 330 -53.21 -58.94 2.82
C VAL A 330 -53.69 -58.99 4.28
N LEU A 331 -53.55 -57.85 4.99
CA LEU A 331 -54.02 -57.74 6.38
C LEU A 331 -55.55 -57.72 6.48
N ALA A 332 -56.25 -57.19 5.49
CA ALA A 332 -57.68 -57.12 5.43
C ALA A 332 -58.31 -58.57 5.26
N ILE A 333 -57.71 -59.37 4.37
CA ILE A 333 -58.20 -60.74 4.08
C ILE A 333 -58.03 -61.63 5.33
N ASN A 334 -56.95 -61.47 6.10
CA ASN A 334 -56.66 -62.39 7.21
C ASN A 334 -57.10 -61.88 8.59
N ARG A 335 -57.45 -60.62 8.77
CA ARG A 335 -57.66 -59.99 10.08
C ARG A 335 -58.75 -58.90 10.14
N ILE A 336 -59.66 -58.87 9.20
CA ILE A 336 -60.70 -57.80 9.10
C ILE A 336 -61.37 -57.54 10.46
N GLU A 337 -61.70 -58.59 11.16
CA GLU A 337 -62.44 -58.44 12.44
C GLU A 337 -61.57 -58.09 13.65
N ARG A 338 -60.36 -58.58 13.68
CA ARG A 338 -59.43 -58.30 14.80
C ARG A 338 -58.79 -56.91 14.77
N ASN A 339 -58.65 -56.29 13.63
CA ASN A 339 -57.90 -55.11 13.49
C ASN A 339 -58.65 -53.81 13.24
N ARG A 340 -59.98 -53.85 13.23
CA ARG A 340 -60.84 -52.68 13.11
C ARG A 340 -60.48 -51.60 14.17
N SER A 341 -60.23 -52.04 15.39
CA SER A 341 -59.85 -51.17 16.47
C SER A 341 -58.41 -50.70 16.33
N LEU A 342 -57.52 -51.51 15.71
CA LEU A 342 -56.15 -51.11 15.43
C LEU A 342 -56.06 -50.07 14.29
N LEU A 343 -56.82 -50.30 13.21
CA LEU A 343 -56.98 -49.35 12.10
C LEU A 343 -57.58 -48.02 12.55
N GLN A 344 -58.56 -48.04 13.44
CA GLN A 344 -59.13 -46.87 14.04
C GLN A 344 -58.07 -46.10 14.89
N ARG A 345 -57.22 -46.82 15.65
CA ARG A 345 -56.14 -46.22 16.46
C ARG A 345 -55.06 -45.62 15.55
N ILE A 346 -54.65 -46.33 14.49
CA ILE A 346 -53.67 -45.83 13.51
C ILE A 346 -54.23 -44.62 12.77
N GLY A 347 -55.53 -44.70 12.35
CA GLY A 347 -56.17 -43.58 11.69
C GLY A 347 -56.34 -42.32 12.54
N MET A 348 -56.42 -42.48 13.88
CA MET A 348 -56.42 -41.33 14.81
C MET A 348 -55.04 -40.81 15.13
N GLN A 349 -54.01 -41.68 15.17
CA GLN A 349 -52.62 -41.25 15.47
C GLN A 349 -51.92 -40.59 14.27
N LEU A 350 -52.16 -41.09 13.06
CA LEU A 350 -51.50 -40.55 11.85
C LEU A 350 -51.70 -39.05 11.64
N PRO A 351 -52.93 -38.47 11.80
CA PRO A 351 -53.09 -37.00 11.71
C PRO A 351 -52.33 -36.26 12.82
N THR A 352 -52.31 -36.82 14.04
CA THR A 352 -51.65 -36.21 15.19
C THR A 352 -50.13 -36.20 15.01
N ASP A 353 -49.56 -37.34 14.57
CA ASP A 353 -48.12 -37.47 14.32
C ASP A 353 -47.70 -36.65 13.09
N ALA A 354 -48.52 -36.59 12.04
CA ALA A 354 -48.27 -35.74 10.87
C ALA A 354 -48.28 -34.24 11.23
N HIS A 355 -49.27 -33.85 12.06
CA HIS A 355 -49.31 -32.45 12.56
C HIS A 355 -48.13 -32.13 13.47
N ALA A 356 -47.73 -33.02 14.36
CA ALA A 356 -46.55 -32.83 15.21
C ALA A 356 -45.29 -32.72 14.36
N PHE A 357 -45.12 -33.58 13.34
CA PHE A 357 -44.01 -33.58 12.42
C PHE A 357 -43.95 -32.27 11.61
N LEU A 358 -45.08 -31.88 11.02
CA LEU A 358 -45.16 -30.62 10.26
C LEU A 358 -44.86 -29.38 11.14
N ASN A 359 -45.41 -29.39 12.35
CA ASN A 359 -45.13 -28.32 13.32
C ASN A 359 -43.66 -28.28 13.73
N GLN A 360 -43.02 -29.45 13.93
CA GLN A 360 -41.59 -29.51 14.24
C GLN A 360 -40.74 -28.96 13.09
N TRP A 361 -41.10 -29.27 11.84
CA TRP A 361 -40.38 -28.75 10.68
C TRP A 361 -40.67 -27.29 10.42
N ALA A 362 -41.92 -26.84 10.62
CA ALA A 362 -42.28 -25.43 10.56
C ALA A 362 -41.48 -24.61 11.59
N SER A 363 -41.42 -25.10 12.84
CA SER A 363 -40.62 -24.45 13.91
C SER A 363 -39.12 -24.44 13.60
N LYS A 364 -38.58 -25.51 12.98
CA LYS A 364 -37.16 -25.50 12.54
C LYS A 364 -36.89 -24.50 11.45
N LEU A 365 -37.80 -24.36 10.47
CA LEU A 365 -37.72 -23.36 9.40
C LEU A 365 -37.78 -21.93 9.96
N GLU A 366 -38.73 -21.70 10.88
CA GLU A 366 -38.86 -20.40 11.55
C GLU A 366 -37.62 -20.04 12.39
N ALA A 367 -37.09 -21.02 13.12
CA ALA A 367 -35.85 -20.83 13.85
C ALA A 367 -34.64 -20.57 12.93
N MET A 368 -34.58 -21.20 11.73
CA MET A 368 -33.55 -20.90 10.73
C MET A 368 -33.70 -19.49 10.15
N GLN A 369 -34.93 -19.06 9.87
CA GLN A 369 -35.22 -17.71 9.40
C GLN A 369 -34.77 -16.65 10.41
N VAL A 370 -35.14 -16.86 11.69
CA VAL A 370 -34.71 -15.95 12.77
C VAL A 370 -33.20 -15.94 12.94
N ARG A 371 -32.53 -17.10 12.84
CA ARG A 371 -31.06 -17.18 12.90
C ARG A 371 -30.39 -16.46 11.74
N LEU A 372 -30.95 -16.56 10.53
CA LEU A 372 -30.47 -15.86 9.34
C LEU A 372 -30.64 -14.34 9.49
N ALA A 373 -31.80 -13.89 9.95
CA ALA A 373 -32.07 -12.48 10.19
C ALA A 373 -31.12 -11.91 11.26
N ASN A 374 -31.01 -12.60 12.42
CA ASN A 374 -30.13 -12.16 13.51
C ASN A 374 -28.64 -12.16 13.10
N ARG A 375 -28.23 -13.13 12.25
CA ARG A 375 -26.85 -13.19 11.75
C ARG A 375 -26.57 -12.09 10.73
N ALA A 376 -27.55 -11.73 9.93
CA ALA A 376 -27.44 -10.59 9.02
C ALA A 376 -27.39 -9.27 9.79
N GLU A 377 -28.26 -9.10 10.80
CA GLU A 377 -28.26 -7.89 11.64
C GLU A 377 -26.98 -7.76 12.47
N SER A 378 -26.50 -8.84 13.08
CA SER A 378 -25.23 -8.81 13.83
C SER A 378 -24.04 -8.52 12.92
N SER A 379 -24.02 -9.11 11.72
CA SER A 379 -22.96 -8.83 10.72
C SER A 379 -22.98 -7.37 10.24
N LEU A 380 -24.18 -6.80 10.05
CA LEU A 380 -24.35 -5.38 9.69
C LEU A 380 -23.93 -4.46 10.85
N ALA A 381 -24.30 -4.82 12.08
CA ALA A 381 -23.92 -4.05 13.27
C ALA A 381 -22.40 -4.07 13.52
N GLU A 382 -21.75 -5.22 13.30
CA GLU A 382 -20.30 -5.37 13.44
C GLU A 382 -19.56 -4.53 12.37
N ARG A 383 -20.04 -4.55 11.13
CA ARG A 383 -19.51 -3.71 10.04
C ARG A 383 -19.71 -2.23 10.32
N SER A 384 -20.88 -1.84 10.83
CA SER A 384 -21.16 -0.46 11.21
C SER A 384 -20.22 0.03 12.33
N ARG A 385 -20.00 -0.80 13.36
CA ARG A 385 -19.02 -0.48 14.43
C ARG A 385 -17.61 -0.33 13.89
N PHE A 386 -17.21 -1.23 12.98
CA PHE A 386 -15.89 -1.16 12.37
C PHE A 386 -15.69 0.14 11.59
N VAL A 387 -16.70 0.52 10.78
CA VAL A 387 -16.67 1.80 10.05
C VAL A 387 -16.52 2.99 11.00
N GLN A 388 -17.28 3.01 12.09
CA GLN A 388 -17.20 4.07 13.10
C GLN A 388 -15.82 4.16 13.77
N LEU A 389 -15.24 3.01 14.14
CA LEU A 389 -13.90 2.98 14.72
C LEU A 389 -12.83 3.47 13.74
N THR A 390 -12.95 3.07 12.48
CA THR A 390 -12.00 3.48 11.44
C THR A 390 -12.13 4.97 11.14
N GLU A 391 -13.35 5.51 11.16
CA GLU A 391 -13.59 6.95 11.03
C GLU A 391 -12.91 7.75 12.15
N GLN A 392 -12.97 7.24 13.39
CA GLN A 392 -12.26 7.85 14.51
C GLN A 392 -10.74 7.81 14.31
N PHE A 393 -10.19 6.69 13.86
CA PHE A 393 -8.75 6.56 13.58
C PHE A 393 -8.29 7.54 12.50
N ILE A 394 -9.08 7.69 11.41
CA ILE A 394 -8.75 8.63 10.34
C ILE A 394 -8.83 10.08 10.82
N LYS A 395 -9.81 10.43 11.63
CA LYS A 395 -9.88 11.77 12.26
C LYS A 395 -8.64 12.06 13.10
N MET A 396 -8.13 11.06 13.82
CA MET A 396 -6.90 11.20 14.63
C MET A 396 -5.62 11.32 13.78
N ALA A 397 -5.62 10.74 12.59
CA ALA A 397 -4.51 10.82 11.63
C ALA A 397 -4.57 12.07 10.73
N SER A 398 -5.66 12.84 10.78
CA SER A 398 -5.80 14.05 9.96
C SER A 398 -4.78 15.13 10.37
N PRO A 399 -4.29 15.90 9.43
CA PRO A 399 -3.41 17.05 9.71
C PRO A 399 -3.99 17.99 10.75
N ASP A 400 -5.29 18.24 10.68
CA ASP A 400 -6.01 19.12 11.63
C ASP A 400 -5.98 18.58 13.06
N TYR A 401 -6.06 17.26 13.24
CA TYR A 401 -5.98 16.65 14.55
C TYR A 401 -4.57 16.72 15.13
N VAL A 402 -3.56 16.54 14.27
CA VAL A 402 -2.15 16.65 14.65
C VAL A 402 -1.81 18.09 15.05
N LEU A 403 -2.31 19.07 14.29
CA LEU A 403 -2.13 20.50 14.60
C LEU A 403 -2.80 20.86 15.92
N LYS A 404 -4.01 20.35 16.19
CA LYS A 404 -4.72 20.57 17.47
C LYS A 404 -4.02 19.96 18.69
N ARG A 405 -3.15 18.98 18.52
CA ARG A 405 -2.32 18.39 19.59
C ARG A 405 -1.05 19.20 19.89
N GLY A 406 -0.88 20.35 19.24
CA GLY A 406 0.25 21.24 19.48
C GLY A 406 1.43 21.04 18.53
N TYR A 407 1.30 20.18 17.52
CA TYR A 407 2.28 20.12 16.43
C TYR A 407 2.02 21.27 15.46
N SER A 408 3.04 21.68 14.75
CA SER A 408 2.95 22.71 13.73
C SER A 408 3.55 22.21 12.42
N LEU A 409 3.04 22.73 11.32
CA LEU A 409 3.56 22.47 9.97
C LEU A 409 4.30 23.72 9.50
N THR A 410 5.59 23.58 9.22
CA THR A 410 6.38 24.69 8.71
C THR A 410 6.52 24.58 7.20
N LEU A 411 6.19 25.67 6.51
CA LEU A 411 6.27 25.79 5.06
C LEU A 411 7.26 26.86 4.65
N LYS A 412 7.87 26.65 3.52
CA LYS A 412 8.62 27.66 2.75
C LYS A 412 8.08 27.64 1.33
N ASP A 413 7.68 28.79 0.82
CA ASP A 413 7.11 28.94 -0.54
C ASP A 413 5.93 27.96 -0.82
N GLY A 414 5.07 27.76 0.19
CA GLY A 414 3.90 26.88 0.09
C GLY A 414 4.19 25.39 0.17
N LYS A 415 5.44 24.96 0.43
CA LYS A 415 5.82 23.54 0.59
C LYS A 415 6.21 23.21 2.01
N ILE A 416 5.77 22.06 2.51
CA ILE A 416 6.11 21.57 3.84
C ILE A 416 7.58 21.25 3.93
N ILE A 417 8.26 21.82 4.91
CA ILE A 417 9.67 21.56 5.18
C ILE A 417 9.74 20.35 6.12
N LYS A 418 10.41 19.31 5.65
CA LYS A 418 10.67 18.10 6.47
C LYS A 418 12.05 18.09 7.11
N GLN A 419 12.96 18.89 6.62
CA GLN A 419 14.36 18.93 7.03
C GLN A 419 14.87 20.36 6.93
N ALA A 420 15.75 20.75 7.84
CA ALA A 420 16.28 22.11 7.91
C ALA A 420 17.32 22.46 6.81
N ASP A 421 17.76 21.47 6.03
CA ASP A 421 18.92 21.59 5.13
C ASP A 421 18.70 22.53 3.93
N GLY A 422 17.46 22.68 3.51
CA GLY A 422 17.08 23.60 2.43
C GLY A 422 16.85 25.06 2.85
N LEU A 423 17.11 25.40 4.12
CA LEU A 423 16.89 26.75 4.63
C LEU A 423 18.15 27.59 4.59
N VAL A 424 18.01 28.83 4.14
CA VAL A 424 19.08 29.83 4.12
C VAL A 424 18.70 30.95 5.10
N VAL A 425 19.72 31.58 5.71
CA VAL A 425 19.49 32.74 6.57
C VAL A 425 18.79 33.84 5.74
N GLY A 426 17.66 34.28 6.20
CA GLY A 426 16.82 35.23 5.52
C GLY A 426 15.53 34.66 4.93
N ASP A 427 15.41 33.34 4.84
CA ASP A 427 14.19 32.67 4.36
C ASP A 427 13.00 32.98 5.26
N GLU A 428 11.87 33.22 4.65
CA GLU A 428 10.59 33.35 5.33
C GLU A 428 9.91 31.97 5.44
N LEU A 429 9.56 31.64 6.64
CA LEU A 429 8.86 30.40 6.96
C LEU A 429 7.47 30.72 7.48
N ILE A 430 6.53 29.95 7.04
CA ILE A 430 5.15 30.00 7.56
C ILE A 430 4.96 28.74 8.41
N THR A 431 4.76 28.93 9.69
CA THR A 431 4.41 27.81 10.58
C THR A 431 2.92 27.84 10.85
N CYS A 432 2.24 26.83 10.33
CA CYS A 432 0.80 26.65 10.52
C CYS A 432 0.54 25.90 11.83
N PHE A 433 -0.32 26.48 12.63
CA PHE A 433 -0.89 25.91 13.86
C PHE A 433 -2.36 25.58 13.61
N ALA A 434 -3.02 25.01 14.60
CA ALA A 434 -4.44 24.66 14.51
C ALA A 434 -5.37 25.89 14.36
N ASP A 435 -4.92 27.04 14.81
CA ASP A 435 -5.71 28.29 14.94
C ASP A 435 -5.13 29.45 14.14
N GLY A 436 -4.07 29.22 13.37
CA GLY A 436 -3.48 30.28 12.56
C GLY A 436 -2.09 29.97 12.04
N GLU A 437 -1.50 30.97 11.45
CA GLU A 437 -0.18 30.89 10.84
C GLU A 437 0.75 31.94 11.44
N VAL A 438 1.97 31.54 11.68
CA VAL A 438 3.02 32.45 12.14
C VAL A 438 4.11 32.52 11.06
N ARG A 439 4.43 33.72 10.64
CA ARG A 439 5.58 33.96 9.76
C ARG A 439 6.81 34.19 10.59
N SER A 440 7.87 33.51 10.25
CA SER A 440 9.16 33.66 10.91
C SER A 440 10.25 33.74 9.85
N LYS A 441 11.36 34.32 10.21
CA LYS A 441 12.51 34.43 9.33
C LYS A 441 13.69 33.67 9.91
N VAL A 442 14.37 32.92 9.11
CA VAL A 442 15.56 32.20 9.53
C VAL A 442 16.67 33.20 9.84
N LEU A 443 16.99 33.37 11.10
CA LEU A 443 18.02 34.32 11.57
C LEU A 443 19.40 33.65 11.68
N LYS A 444 19.44 32.37 11.96
CA LYS A 444 20.69 31.59 12.10
C LYS A 444 20.39 30.12 11.80
N LYS A 445 21.29 29.48 11.11
CA LYS A 445 21.22 28.05 10.79
C LYS A 445 22.17 27.27 11.69
#